data_11d461b566850c8051e05d1647532ce1
#
_entry.id   11d461b566850c8051e05d1647532ce1
#
_cell.length_a   1.000
_cell.length_b   1.000
_cell.length_c   1.000
_cell.angle_alpha   90.00
_cell.angle_beta   90.00
_cell.angle_gamma   90.00
#
_symmetry.space_group_name_H-M   'P 1'
#
loop_
_entity.id
_entity.type
_entity.pdbx_description
1 polymer ?
#
loop_
_entity_poly.entity_id
_entity_poly.type
_entity_poly.pdbx_seq_one_letter_code
_entity_poly.pdbx_strand_id
1 'polypeptide(L)'
;MRGAHAISLDSKGRLAIPTKYRDWLRDESEGQLVCTIDIAHPCLLLYPLNEWEEIERKLKMLSSMNPVERRLQRLLLGHATECELDGNGRLLLSQPLRSHAGLDKKIMLVGQLNKFELWDEARWQQQVNDDILGLPGDDWASSPRLQDFSL
;
A
#
# COMPACT_ATOMS: atom_id res chain seq x y z
N MET A 1 -0.31 -4.49 -11.59
CA MET A 1 -1.48 -4.49 -10.68
C MET A 1 -2.23 -3.19 -10.82
N ARG A 2 -3.53 -3.24 -11.02
CA ARG A 2 -4.40 -2.08 -11.21
C ARG A 2 -5.81 -2.39 -10.76
N GLY A 3 -6.61 -1.34 -10.55
CA GLY A 3 -8.00 -1.43 -10.16
C GLY A 3 -8.22 -1.46 -8.67
N ALA A 4 -9.42 -1.12 -8.26
CA ALA A 4 -9.86 -1.12 -6.87
C ALA A 4 -10.85 -2.27 -6.67
N HIS A 5 -10.61 -3.11 -5.67
CA HIS A 5 -11.40 -4.31 -5.41
C HIS A 5 -11.89 -4.31 -3.97
N ALA A 6 -13.20 -4.47 -3.78
CA ALA A 6 -13.78 -4.65 -2.47
C ALA A 6 -13.48 -6.07 -1.99
N ILE A 7 -12.86 -6.17 -0.82
CA ILE A 7 -12.55 -7.44 -0.17
C ILE A 7 -12.96 -7.38 1.28
N SER A 8 -13.01 -8.53 1.94
CA SER A 8 -13.41 -8.63 3.35
C SER A 8 -12.24 -9.02 4.23
N LEU A 9 -12.19 -8.42 5.40
CA LEU A 9 -11.28 -8.78 6.48
C LEU A 9 -12.05 -9.64 7.47
N ASP A 10 -11.56 -10.84 7.76
CA ASP A 10 -12.23 -11.73 8.73
C ASP A 10 -11.89 -11.35 10.17
N SER A 11 -12.52 -12.02 11.12
CA SER A 11 -12.34 -11.74 12.56
C SER A 11 -10.92 -12.02 13.06
N LYS A 12 -10.13 -12.81 12.32
CA LYS A 12 -8.75 -13.15 12.66
C LYS A 12 -7.73 -12.20 12.01
N GLY A 13 -8.21 -11.23 11.21
CA GLY A 13 -7.33 -10.30 10.52
C GLY A 13 -6.82 -10.80 9.18
N ARG A 14 -7.47 -11.79 8.59
CA ARG A 14 -7.09 -12.33 7.28
C ARG A 14 -7.95 -11.71 6.19
N LEU A 15 -7.32 -11.40 5.06
CA LEU A 15 -8.01 -10.93 3.86
C LEU A 15 -7.68 -11.83 2.67
N ALA A 16 -8.65 -12.00 1.77
CA ALA A 16 -8.49 -12.82 0.58
C ALA A 16 -8.05 -11.95 -0.60
N ILE A 17 -6.88 -12.26 -1.12
CA ILE A 17 -6.38 -11.61 -2.34
C ILE A 17 -7.21 -12.12 -3.53
N PRO A 18 -7.68 -11.23 -4.43
CA PRO A 18 -8.40 -11.67 -5.63
C PRO A 18 -7.60 -12.66 -6.45
N THR A 19 -8.29 -13.67 -6.97
CA THR A 19 -7.66 -14.80 -7.69
C THR A 19 -6.71 -14.35 -8.80
N LYS A 20 -7.07 -13.29 -9.53
CA LYS A 20 -6.25 -12.78 -10.62
C LYS A 20 -4.84 -12.32 -10.20
N TYR A 21 -4.65 -11.99 -8.91
CA TYR A 21 -3.35 -11.57 -8.40
C TYR A 21 -2.58 -12.69 -7.71
N ARG A 22 -3.26 -13.78 -7.31
CA ARG A 22 -2.62 -14.85 -6.54
C ARG A 22 -1.50 -15.53 -7.32
N ASP A 23 -1.77 -15.93 -8.57
CA ASP A 23 -0.79 -16.59 -9.41
C ASP A 23 0.38 -15.66 -9.72
N TRP A 24 0.08 -14.41 -10.04
CA TRP A 24 1.11 -13.40 -10.27
C TRP A 24 2.03 -13.22 -9.07
N LEU A 25 1.46 -13.13 -7.86
CA LEU A 25 2.24 -12.98 -6.63
C LEU A 25 3.09 -14.21 -6.33
N ARG A 26 2.58 -15.41 -6.62
CA ARG A 26 3.36 -16.63 -6.45
C ARG A 26 4.52 -16.72 -7.44
N ASP A 27 4.30 -16.31 -8.67
CA ASP A 27 5.34 -16.29 -9.69
C ASP A 27 6.42 -15.23 -9.43
N GLU A 28 6.01 -14.04 -9.03
CA GLU A 28 6.94 -12.91 -8.82
C GLU A 28 7.72 -12.97 -7.52
N SER A 29 7.10 -13.42 -6.44
CA SER A 29 7.69 -13.35 -5.10
C SER A 29 7.45 -14.59 -4.24
N GLU A 30 7.04 -15.70 -4.85
CA GLU A 30 6.72 -16.95 -4.14
C GLU A 30 5.65 -16.74 -3.05
N GLY A 31 4.74 -15.78 -3.27
CA GLY A 31 3.70 -15.44 -2.31
C GLY A 31 4.19 -14.64 -1.11
N GLN A 32 5.43 -14.17 -1.12
CA GLN A 32 6.00 -13.34 -0.06
C GLN A 32 5.73 -11.86 -0.31
N LEU A 33 5.18 -11.18 0.70
CA LEU A 33 4.87 -9.76 0.63
C LEU A 33 5.36 -9.05 1.89
N VAL A 34 5.44 -7.74 1.82
CA VAL A 34 5.71 -6.89 2.99
C VAL A 34 4.64 -5.82 3.05
N CYS A 35 4.04 -5.67 4.22
CA CYS A 35 3.05 -4.63 4.49
C CYS A 35 3.63 -3.59 5.42
N THR A 36 3.45 -2.31 5.09
CA THR A 36 3.85 -1.20 5.93
C THR A 36 2.82 -0.08 5.84
N ILE A 37 3.05 1.01 6.57
CA ILE A 37 2.15 2.17 6.55
C ILE A 37 2.46 3.09 5.37
N ASP A 38 1.45 3.83 4.92
CA ASP A 38 1.67 5.00 4.08
C ASP A 38 1.99 6.19 5.01
N ILE A 39 2.89 7.05 4.58
CA ILE A 39 3.31 8.21 5.37
C ILE A 39 2.41 9.44 5.15
N ALA A 40 1.63 9.45 4.09
CA ALA A 40 0.80 10.60 3.71
C ALA A 40 -0.69 10.38 3.93
N HIS A 41 -1.15 9.13 3.91
CA HIS A 41 -2.58 8.80 3.97
C HIS A 41 -2.86 7.67 4.96
N PRO A 42 -4.09 7.55 5.48
CA PRO A 42 -4.45 6.50 6.44
C PRO A 42 -4.73 5.16 5.75
N CYS A 43 -3.74 4.65 5.05
CA CYS A 43 -3.81 3.35 4.37
C CYS A 43 -2.53 2.56 4.62
N LEU A 44 -2.53 1.31 4.21
CA LEU A 44 -1.35 0.47 4.23
C LEU A 44 -0.82 0.28 2.81
N LEU A 45 0.48 0.08 2.71
CA LEU A 45 1.15 -0.27 1.47
C LEU A 45 1.53 -1.75 1.52
N LEU A 46 1.16 -2.50 0.50
CA LEU A 46 1.43 -3.93 0.41
C LEU A 46 2.27 -4.17 -0.84
N TYR A 47 3.51 -4.61 -0.64
CA TYR A 47 4.48 -4.85 -1.70
C TYR A 47 4.78 -6.33 -1.86
N PRO A 48 4.88 -6.85 -3.10
CA PRO A 48 5.61 -8.09 -3.32
C PRO A 48 7.04 -7.96 -2.79
N LEU A 49 7.62 -9.04 -2.28
CA LEU A 49 8.93 -8.96 -1.62
C LEU A 49 10.02 -8.34 -2.50
N ASN A 50 10.08 -8.71 -3.77
CA ASN A 50 11.06 -8.16 -4.72
C ASN A 50 10.93 -6.64 -4.88
N GLU A 51 9.71 -6.11 -4.90
CA GLU A 51 9.46 -4.67 -4.96
C GLU A 51 9.84 -3.96 -3.65
N TRP A 52 9.54 -4.60 -2.52
CA TRP A 52 9.93 -4.08 -1.21
C TRP A 52 11.45 -3.99 -1.08
N GLU A 53 12.18 -4.95 -1.58
CA GLU A 53 13.65 -4.94 -1.54
C GLU A 53 14.23 -3.74 -2.29
N GLU A 54 13.58 -3.28 -3.37
CA GLU A 54 13.96 -2.03 -4.06
C GLU A 54 13.75 -0.82 -3.16
N ILE A 55 12.64 -0.78 -2.42
CA ILE A 55 12.37 0.29 -1.46
C ILE A 55 13.42 0.28 -0.34
N GLU A 56 13.76 -0.90 0.17
CA GLU A 56 14.79 -1.03 1.20
C GLU A 56 16.15 -0.48 0.73
N ARG A 57 16.52 -0.76 -0.51
CA ARG A 57 17.76 -0.23 -1.08
C ARG A 57 17.78 1.29 -1.09
N LYS A 58 16.66 1.92 -1.45
CA LYS A 58 16.51 3.38 -1.41
C LYS A 58 16.57 3.92 0.02
N LEU A 59 15.89 3.26 0.94
CA LEU A 59 15.89 3.67 2.35
C LEU A 59 17.29 3.53 2.99
N LYS A 60 18.04 2.52 2.60
CA LYS A 60 19.40 2.29 3.07
C LYS A 60 20.36 3.42 2.68
N MET A 61 20.09 4.09 1.56
CA MET A 61 20.92 5.21 1.07
C MET A 61 20.68 6.51 1.84
N LEU A 62 19.63 6.59 2.64
CA LEU A 62 19.33 7.76 3.45
C LEU A 62 20.27 7.85 4.66
N SER A 63 20.47 9.08 5.14
CA SER A 63 21.34 9.33 6.29
C SER A 63 20.55 9.28 7.59
N SER A 64 20.99 8.45 8.54
CA SER A 64 20.44 8.42 9.89
C SER A 64 20.80 9.69 10.70
N MET A 65 21.73 10.51 10.21
CA MET A 65 22.11 11.78 10.82
C MET A 65 21.17 12.92 10.42
N ASN A 66 20.43 12.79 9.32
CA ASN A 66 19.42 13.75 8.90
C ASN A 66 18.09 13.43 9.60
N PRO A 67 17.51 14.36 10.38
CA PRO A 67 16.30 14.05 11.16
C PRO A 67 15.09 13.66 10.30
N VAL A 68 14.90 14.26 9.14
CA VAL A 68 13.77 13.98 8.25
C VAL A 68 13.94 12.60 7.60
N GLU A 69 15.13 12.30 7.09
CA GLU A 69 15.43 11.00 6.48
C GLU A 69 15.33 9.87 7.51
N ARG A 70 15.83 10.12 8.72
CA ARG A 70 15.74 9.15 9.82
C ARG A 70 14.29 8.89 10.23
N ARG A 71 13.45 9.92 10.21
CA ARG A 71 12.01 9.79 10.48
C ARG A 71 11.33 8.89 9.46
N LEU A 72 11.66 9.07 8.17
CA LEU A 72 11.12 8.25 7.09
C LEU A 72 11.55 6.79 7.25
N GLN A 73 12.84 6.54 7.52
CA GLN A 73 13.34 5.19 7.78
C GLN A 73 12.59 4.53 8.92
N ARG A 74 12.42 5.25 10.04
CA ARG A 74 11.72 4.71 11.23
C ARG A 74 10.28 4.35 10.93
N LEU A 75 9.56 5.19 10.20
CA LEU A 75 8.14 4.96 9.89
C LEU A 75 7.96 3.78 8.94
N LEU A 76 8.69 3.75 7.85
CA LEU A 76 8.52 2.72 6.83
C LEU A 76 9.11 1.38 7.25
N LEU A 77 10.34 1.36 7.77
CA LEU A 77 10.99 0.11 8.20
C LEU A 77 10.45 -0.39 9.53
N GLY A 78 10.15 0.52 10.45
CA GLY A 78 9.65 0.15 11.77
C GLY A 78 8.27 -0.51 11.76
N HIS A 79 7.46 -0.23 10.74
CA HIS A 79 6.14 -0.83 10.56
C HIS A 79 6.13 -1.97 9.54
N ALA A 80 7.24 -2.20 8.84
CA ALA A 80 7.31 -3.25 7.83
C ALA A 80 7.13 -4.63 8.47
N THR A 81 6.16 -5.37 7.96
CA THR A 81 5.79 -6.70 8.47
C THR A 81 5.71 -7.67 7.30
N GLU A 82 6.42 -8.78 7.42
CA GLU A 82 6.37 -9.83 6.42
C GLU A 82 5.01 -10.52 6.44
N CYS A 83 4.46 -10.75 5.26
CA CYS A 83 3.19 -11.45 5.05
C CYS A 83 3.41 -12.54 4.02
N GLU A 84 2.79 -13.69 4.22
CA GLU A 84 2.85 -14.77 3.25
C GLU A 84 1.44 -15.14 2.81
N LEU A 85 1.28 -15.27 1.49
CA LEU A 85 0.03 -15.74 0.90
C LEU A 85 -0.15 -17.22 1.24
N ASP A 86 -1.22 -17.56 1.95
CA ASP A 86 -1.49 -18.96 2.30
C ASP A 86 -2.04 -19.76 1.11
N GLY A 87 -2.23 -21.08 1.30
CA GLY A 87 -2.73 -21.97 0.25
C GLY A 87 -4.12 -21.59 -0.27
N ASN A 88 -4.89 -20.83 0.49
CA ASN A 88 -6.23 -20.35 0.12
C ASN A 88 -6.22 -18.93 -0.44
N GLY A 89 -5.04 -18.35 -0.65
CA GLY A 89 -4.91 -17.01 -1.20
C GLY A 89 -5.21 -15.90 -0.19
N ARG A 90 -5.02 -16.15 1.11
CA ARG A 90 -5.27 -15.18 2.16
C ARG A 90 -3.97 -14.68 2.78
N LEU A 91 -4.01 -13.42 3.24
CA LEU A 91 -2.93 -12.79 4.00
C LEU A 91 -3.42 -12.43 5.39
N LEU A 92 -2.57 -12.61 6.38
CA LEU A 92 -2.81 -12.17 7.75
C LEU A 92 -2.19 -10.77 7.93
N LEU A 93 -3.01 -9.81 8.32
CA LEU A 93 -2.55 -8.47 8.71
C LEU A 93 -2.40 -8.39 10.22
N SER A 94 -1.30 -7.83 10.69
CA SER A 94 -1.06 -7.64 12.11
C SER A 94 -2.04 -6.62 12.71
N GLN A 95 -2.33 -6.77 14.00
CA GLN A 95 -3.22 -5.84 14.71
C GLN A 95 -2.72 -4.40 14.66
N PRO A 96 -1.42 -4.09 14.89
CA PRO A 96 -0.94 -2.71 14.80
C PRO A 96 -1.17 -2.06 13.44
N LEU A 97 -0.97 -2.80 12.34
CA LEU A 97 -1.22 -2.28 11.00
C LEU A 97 -2.70 -2.02 10.76
N ARG A 98 -3.56 -2.97 11.15
CA ARG A 98 -5.01 -2.79 11.03
C ARG A 98 -5.50 -1.57 11.80
N SER A 99 -5.01 -1.39 13.02
CA SER A 99 -5.38 -0.23 13.85
C SER A 99 -4.89 1.08 13.23
N HIS A 100 -3.69 1.11 12.71
CA HIS A 100 -3.11 2.31 12.08
C HIS A 100 -3.98 2.82 10.92
N ALA A 101 -4.44 1.92 10.07
CA ALA A 101 -5.26 2.28 8.90
C ALA A 101 -6.77 2.27 9.19
N GLY A 102 -7.18 1.95 10.41
CA GLY A 102 -8.59 1.87 10.78
C GLY A 102 -9.36 0.81 10.00
N LEU A 103 -8.70 -0.30 9.69
CA LEU A 103 -9.32 -1.37 8.91
C LEU A 103 -10.27 -2.18 9.77
N ASP A 104 -11.49 -2.39 9.26
CA ASP A 104 -12.51 -3.22 9.88
C ASP A 104 -12.89 -4.34 8.90
N LYS A 105 -14.16 -4.51 8.58
CA LYS A 105 -14.63 -5.66 7.77
C LYS A 105 -14.53 -5.42 6.27
N LYS A 106 -14.80 -4.19 5.83
CA LYS A 106 -14.84 -3.82 4.40
C LYS A 106 -13.60 -3.06 4.01
N ILE A 107 -12.81 -3.65 3.15
CA ILE A 107 -11.50 -3.16 2.74
C ILE A 107 -11.50 -2.94 1.22
N MET A 108 -10.82 -1.89 0.78
CA MET A 108 -10.50 -1.70 -0.64
C MET A 108 -9.04 -2.03 -0.87
N LEU A 109 -8.81 -2.96 -1.79
CA LEU A 109 -7.49 -3.32 -2.29
C LEU A 109 -7.28 -2.59 -3.60
N VAL A 110 -6.33 -1.67 -3.64
CA VAL A 110 -6.13 -0.77 -4.79
C VAL A 110 -4.76 -1.04 -5.42
N GLY A 111 -4.77 -1.51 -6.66
CA GLY A 111 -3.53 -1.77 -7.40
C GLY A 111 -2.87 -0.48 -7.86
N GLN A 112 -1.57 -0.35 -7.58
CA GLN A 112 -0.74 0.82 -7.91
C GLN A 112 0.52 0.37 -8.68
N LEU A 113 0.36 -0.51 -9.64
CA LEU A 113 1.39 -1.11 -10.48
C LEU A 113 2.34 -2.05 -9.72
N ASN A 114 3.22 -1.53 -8.89
CA ASN A 114 4.23 -2.30 -8.16
C ASN A 114 3.84 -2.62 -6.72
N LYS A 115 2.66 -2.16 -6.28
CA LYS A 115 2.17 -2.34 -4.92
C LYS A 115 0.65 -2.29 -4.89
N PHE A 116 0.10 -2.60 -3.73
CA PHE A 116 -1.30 -2.32 -3.41
C PHE A 116 -1.38 -1.31 -2.28
N GLU A 117 -2.44 -0.52 -2.29
CA GLU A 117 -2.89 0.21 -1.11
C GLU A 117 -4.06 -0.53 -0.49
N LEU A 118 -4.09 -0.61 0.83
CA LEU A 118 -5.21 -1.18 1.60
C LEU A 118 -5.90 -0.07 2.38
N TRP A 119 -7.15 0.15 2.06
CA TRP A 119 -7.96 1.21 2.65
C TRP A 119 -9.19 0.64 3.35
N ASP A 120 -9.62 1.29 4.42
CA ASP A 120 -11.01 1.17 4.86
C ASP A 120 -11.92 1.65 3.73
N GLU A 121 -12.99 0.92 3.45
CA GLU A 121 -13.86 1.22 2.29
C GLU A 121 -14.42 2.64 2.33
N ALA A 122 -14.91 3.09 3.48
CA ALA A 122 -15.46 4.44 3.62
C ALA A 122 -14.39 5.53 3.43
N ARG A 123 -13.20 5.30 3.96
CA ARG A 123 -12.07 6.23 3.80
C ARG A 123 -11.58 6.28 2.36
N TRP A 124 -11.58 5.14 1.67
CA TRP A 124 -11.25 5.10 0.25
C TRP A 124 -12.20 5.97 -0.57
N GLN A 125 -13.50 5.84 -0.33
CA GLN A 125 -14.49 6.62 -1.03
C GLN A 125 -14.32 8.12 -0.79
N GLN A 126 -14.03 8.51 0.45
CA GLN A 126 -13.74 9.90 0.80
C GLN A 126 -12.48 10.40 0.10
N GLN A 127 -11.42 9.59 0.07
CA GLN A 127 -10.17 9.95 -0.60
C GLN A 127 -10.37 10.15 -2.11
N VAL A 128 -11.14 9.29 -2.76
CA VAL A 128 -11.48 9.45 -4.17
C VAL A 128 -12.19 10.78 -4.42
N ASN A 129 -13.17 11.11 -3.58
CA ASN A 129 -13.89 12.39 -3.71
C ASN A 129 -12.95 13.58 -3.54
N ASP A 130 -12.07 13.54 -2.53
CA ASP A 130 -11.10 14.60 -2.27
C ASP A 130 -10.11 14.74 -3.43
N ASP A 131 -9.63 13.65 -3.97
CA ASP A 131 -8.68 13.62 -5.08
C ASP A 131 -9.32 14.21 -6.36
N ILE A 132 -10.56 13.84 -6.64
CA ILE A 132 -11.30 14.36 -7.80
C ILE A 132 -11.49 15.87 -7.67
N LEU A 133 -11.85 16.37 -6.49
CA LEU A 133 -12.06 17.79 -6.24
C LEU A 133 -10.76 18.58 -6.31
N GLY A 134 -9.64 18.01 -5.85
CA GLY A 134 -8.34 18.68 -5.80
C GLY A 134 -7.58 18.72 -7.11
N LEU A 135 -7.77 17.70 -7.97
CA LEU A 135 -6.93 17.50 -9.15
C LEU A 135 -7.03 18.60 -10.22
N PRO A 136 -8.23 19.18 -10.53
CA PRO A 136 -8.35 20.21 -11.56
C PRO A 136 -7.85 21.60 -11.15
N GLY A 137 -7.17 21.75 -10.04
CA GLY A 137 -6.72 23.05 -9.54
C GLY A 137 -5.30 23.43 -9.94
N ASP A 138 -4.74 24.41 -9.23
CA ASP A 138 -3.39 24.92 -9.44
C ASP A 138 -2.29 23.86 -9.21
N ASP A 139 -2.60 22.78 -8.48
CA ASP A 139 -1.65 21.71 -8.18
C ASP A 139 -1.17 20.99 -9.44
N TRP A 140 -2.01 20.88 -10.46
CA TRP A 140 -1.61 20.26 -11.73
C TRP A 140 -0.44 21.02 -12.37
N ALA A 141 -0.52 22.34 -12.41
CA ALA A 141 0.51 23.19 -12.99
C ALA A 141 1.81 23.19 -12.19
N SER A 142 1.77 22.83 -10.90
CA SER A 142 2.95 22.79 -10.03
C SER A 142 3.84 21.56 -10.27
N SER A 143 3.35 20.55 -10.98
CA SER A 143 4.10 19.33 -11.26
C SER A 143 4.71 19.35 -12.67
N PRO A 144 6.05 19.37 -12.81
CA PRO A 144 6.68 19.35 -14.12
C PRO A 144 6.30 18.14 -14.98
N ARG A 145 6.08 16.98 -14.36
CA ARG A 145 5.72 15.75 -15.08
C ARG A 145 4.29 15.77 -15.62
N LEU A 146 3.41 16.55 -15.01
CA LEU A 146 2.00 16.66 -15.43
C LEU A 146 1.81 17.68 -16.54
N GLN A 147 2.74 18.61 -16.77
CA GLN A 147 2.64 19.63 -17.81
C GLN A 147 2.49 19.03 -19.21
N ASP A 148 3.24 17.94 -19.47
CA ASP A 148 3.23 17.25 -20.75
C ASP A 148 2.39 15.96 -20.74
N PHE A 149 1.70 15.69 -19.63
CA PHE A 149 0.91 14.49 -19.47
C PHE A 149 -0.45 14.63 -20.17
N SER A 150 -0.75 13.71 -21.08
CA SER A 150 -2.06 13.65 -21.74
C SER A 150 -2.57 12.21 -21.78
N LEU A 151 -3.87 12.07 -21.72
CA LEU A 151 -4.56 10.79 -21.80
C LEU A 151 -4.96 10.46 -23.24
#